data_85a2f493b43c383edb9b581a60f72a0c
#
_entry.id   85a2f493b43c383edb9b581a60f72a0c
#
_cell.length_a   1.000
_cell.length_b   1.000
_cell.length_c   1.000
_cell.angle_alpha   90.00
_cell.angle_beta   90.00
_cell.angle_gamma   90.00
#
_symmetry.space_group_name_H-M   'P 1'
#
loop_
_entity.id
_entity.type
_entity.pdbx_description
1 polymer ?
#
loop_
_entity_poly.entity_id
_entity_poly.type
_entity_poly.pdbx_seq_one_letter_code
_entity_poly.pdbx_strand_id
1 'polypeptide(L)'
;MKIGTALTNSATKALLLGSGELGKELAISLQRYGVEVIAVDRYPNAPAQHVAHRSHVIDMTDTEAVKKLIALEQPDFIIPEIEAIATQALIEIEAEGSCTVVPNARAIQLTMNREGIRTLAAEQLKIPTSDYAFAQSFEELQAAVEAGIGYPCFIKPTMSSSGKGQSMVKSADQLKQAWDYAKFSGRVDTGKVIVEAKIEFDFEITLLTVRALTENGDVETCFCEPIGHRQESGDYRESWQPQAMSPSAIKSAQEIAFKITNEIGGLGLFGVELFIKGDDVWFSEVSPRPHDTGMVTMVTQQQNEFELHARAILGLPVDASLQRAGASAVILGGLDAQGVVYEGLDKALAVPTSEIRLFAKPEAFITRRMGVALATAETVEEARNRAAKAANLVVIKPAQ
;
A
#
# COMPACT_ATOMS: atom_id res chain seq x y z
N MET A 1 0.45 -28.24 1.02
CA MET A 1 0.05 -27.34 2.11
C MET A 1 -1.00 -28.00 3.01
N LYS A 2 -1.06 -27.67 4.32
CA LYS A 2 -2.13 -28.08 5.24
C LYS A 2 -2.68 -26.84 5.91
N ILE A 3 -3.99 -26.68 5.93
CA ILE A 3 -4.70 -25.59 6.63
C ILE A 3 -5.58 -26.26 7.70
N GLY A 4 -5.42 -25.81 8.93
CA GLY A 4 -6.22 -26.30 10.05
C GLY A 4 -7.56 -25.56 10.15
N THR A 5 -8.44 -26.02 11.04
CA THR A 5 -9.75 -25.42 11.23
C THR A 5 -9.66 -24.28 12.23
N ALA A 6 -10.12 -23.10 11.84
CA ALA A 6 -10.15 -21.91 12.71
C ALA A 6 -10.87 -22.20 14.05
N LEU A 7 -10.42 -21.55 15.11
CA LEU A 7 -10.93 -21.66 16.48
C LEU A 7 -10.77 -23.06 17.12
N THR A 8 -9.84 -23.87 16.58
CA THR A 8 -9.45 -25.17 17.16
C THR A 8 -7.95 -25.22 17.40
N ASN A 9 -7.48 -26.27 18.05
CA ASN A 9 -6.05 -26.50 18.30
C ASN A 9 -5.23 -26.75 17.00
N SER A 10 -5.91 -27.02 15.88
CA SER A 10 -5.27 -27.20 14.57
C SER A 10 -5.29 -25.94 13.70
N ALA A 11 -5.79 -24.83 14.21
CA ALA A 11 -5.96 -23.59 13.42
C ALA A 11 -4.66 -23.13 12.78
N THR A 12 -4.74 -22.77 11.51
CA THR A 12 -3.71 -21.96 10.84
C THR A 12 -4.03 -20.49 11.11
N LYS A 13 -3.13 -19.75 11.76
CA LYS A 13 -3.37 -18.41 12.29
C LYS A 13 -2.59 -17.35 11.55
N ALA A 14 -3.25 -16.27 11.17
CA ALA A 14 -2.63 -15.06 10.61
C ALA A 14 -2.86 -13.85 11.52
N LEU A 15 -1.79 -13.19 11.93
CA LEU A 15 -1.80 -11.95 12.71
C LEU A 15 -1.57 -10.77 11.78
N LEU A 16 -2.57 -9.91 11.61
CA LEU A 16 -2.47 -8.67 10.83
C LEU A 16 -1.97 -7.53 11.73
N LEU A 17 -0.82 -6.95 11.42
CA LEU A 17 -0.32 -5.75 12.07
C LEU A 17 -0.72 -4.52 11.25
N GLY A 18 -1.84 -3.92 11.61
CA GLY A 18 -2.63 -2.94 10.89
C GLY A 18 -3.98 -3.53 10.52
N SER A 19 -5.05 -2.82 10.87
CA SER A 19 -6.44 -3.28 10.70
C SER A 19 -7.26 -2.28 9.88
N GLY A 20 -6.63 -1.62 8.92
CA GLY A 20 -7.30 -0.71 8.00
C GLY A 20 -8.21 -1.40 6.98
N GLU A 21 -8.63 -0.65 5.97
CA GLU A 21 -9.48 -1.14 4.89
C GLU A 21 -8.85 -2.27 4.07
N LEU A 22 -7.54 -2.17 3.78
CA LEU A 22 -6.82 -3.21 3.05
C LEU A 22 -6.71 -4.48 3.89
N GLY A 23 -6.37 -4.33 5.18
CA GLY A 23 -6.34 -5.44 6.13
C GLY A 23 -7.70 -6.12 6.28
N LYS A 24 -8.83 -5.40 6.18
CA LYS A 24 -10.18 -5.97 6.19
C LYS A 24 -10.42 -6.90 4.99
N GLU A 25 -10.11 -6.45 3.79
CA GLU A 25 -10.29 -7.27 2.58
C GLU A 25 -9.33 -8.47 2.57
N LEU A 26 -8.10 -8.30 3.07
CA LEU A 26 -7.16 -9.41 3.24
C LEU A 26 -7.68 -10.43 4.29
N ALA A 27 -8.21 -9.96 5.42
CA ALA A 27 -8.81 -10.84 6.43
C ALA A 27 -9.94 -11.70 5.82
N ILE A 28 -10.82 -11.08 5.03
CA ILE A 28 -11.91 -11.79 4.33
C ILE A 28 -11.33 -12.84 3.34
N SER A 29 -10.29 -12.49 2.60
CA SER A 29 -9.64 -13.41 1.65
C SER A 29 -8.99 -14.60 2.35
N LEU A 30 -8.27 -14.38 3.45
CA LEU A 30 -7.67 -15.44 4.27
C LEU A 30 -8.73 -16.36 4.88
N GLN A 31 -9.85 -15.82 5.38
CA GLN A 31 -10.95 -16.58 5.96
C GLN A 31 -11.65 -17.49 4.95
N ARG A 32 -11.69 -17.13 3.67
CA ARG A 32 -12.21 -18.01 2.59
C ARG A 32 -11.42 -19.32 2.48
N TYR A 33 -10.16 -19.31 2.91
CA TYR A 33 -9.29 -20.50 3.00
C TYR A 33 -9.28 -21.16 4.38
N GLY A 34 -10.14 -20.74 5.31
CA GLY A 34 -10.25 -21.31 6.64
C GLY A 34 -9.18 -20.84 7.63
N VAL A 35 -8.40 -19.81 7.27
CA VAL A 35 -7.38 -19.23 8.15
C VAL A 35 -8.04 -18.45 9.29
N GLU A 36 -7.55 -18.64 10.50
CA GLU A 36 -7.96 -17.88 11.69
C GLU A 36 -7.22 -16.54 11.68
N VAL A 37 -7.95 -15.44 11.57
CA VAL A 37 -7.39 -14.10 11.48
C VAL A 37 -7.50 -13.37 12.81
N ILE A 38 -6.38 -12.78 13.23
CA ILE A 38 -6.25 -11.91 14.40
C ILE A 38 -5.86 -10.52 13.91
N ALA A 39 -6.68 -9.51 14.22
CA ALA A 39 -6.50 -8.14 13.73
C ALA A 39 -5.96 -7.21 14.83
N VAL A 40 -4.87 -6.49 14.56
CA VAL A 40 -4.21 -5.62 15.52
C VAL A 40 -4.16 -4.20 15.00
N ASP A 41 -4.53 -3.23 15.84
CA ASP A 41 -4.39 -1.80 15.52
C ASP A 41 -4.12 -1.00 16.79
N ARG A 42 -3.75 0.28 16.63
CA ARG A 42 -3.55 1.24 17.73
C ARG A 42 -4.85 1.80 18.32
N TYR A 43 -5.99 1.57 17.67
CA TYR A 43 -7.31 2.05 18.11
C TYR A 43 -8.36 0.94 17.94
N PRO A 44 -9.42 0.97 18.76
CA PRO A 44 -10.50 -0.01 18.68
C PRO A 44 -11.42 0.24 17.49
N ASN A 45 -12.13 -0.83 17.07
CA ASN A 45 -13.09 -0.79 15.97
C ASN A 45 -12.47 -0.37 14.60
N ALA A 46 -11.21 -0.72 14.39
CA ALA A 46 -10.59 -0.60 13.07
C ALA A 46 -11.26 -1.56 12.06
N PRO A 47 -11.30 -1.24 10.76
CA PRO A 47 -12.05 -2.01 9.75
C PRO A 47 -11.85 -3.53 9.77
N ALA A 48 -10.62 -4.03 9.86
CA ALA A 48 -10.37 -5.47 9.88
C ALA A 48 -10.83 -6.14 11.19
N GLN A 49 -10.88 -5.41 12.31
CA GLN A 49 -11.36 -5.93 13.59
C GLN A 49 -12.85 -6.32 13.54
N HIS A 50 -13.62 -5.74 12.61
CA HIS A 50 -15.05 -6.08 12.44
C HIS A 50 -15.28 -7.48 11.84
N VAL A 51 -14.28 -8.04 11.18
CA VAL A 51 -14.40 -9.32 10.47
C VAL A 51 -13.42 -10.38 10.99
N ALA A 52 -12.42 -10.01 11.77
CA ALA A 52 -11.45 -10.94 12.34
C ALA A 52 -12.08 -11.84 13.42
N HIS A 53 -11.48 -13.01 13.66
CA HIS A 53 -11.91 -13.91 14.73
C HIS A 53 -11.60 -13.35 16.13
N ARG A 54 -10.49 -12.63 16.26
CA ARG A 54 -10.09 -11.89 17.47
C ARG A 54 -9.41 -10.58 17.09
N SER A 55 -9.37 -9.66 18.03
CA SER A 55 -8.68 -8.39 17.81
C SER A 55 -7.97 -7.90 19.07
N HIS A 56 -6.90 -7.14 18.86
CA HIS A 56 -6.13 -6.48 19.92
C HIS A 56 -5.88 -5.02 19.60
N VAL A 57 -5.80 -4.21 20.65
CA VAL A 57 -5.42 -2.80 20.55
C VAL A 57 -4.12 -2.61 21.31
N ILE A 58 -3.03 -2.34 20.59
CA ILE A 58 -1.70 -2.11 21.15
C ILE A 58 -0.98 -0.99 20.40
N ASP A 59 0.06 -0.44 21.00
CA ASP A 59 1.05 0.34 20.26
C ASP A 59 1.96 -0.63 19.48
N MET A 60 1.77 -0.72 18.17
CA MET A 60 2.55 -1.60 17.31
C MET A 60 3.99 -1.12 17.09
N THR A 61 4.36 0.08 17.55
CA THR A 61 5.75 0.58 17.55
C THR A 61 6.51 0.14 18.81
N ASP A 62 5.82 -0.38 19.81
CA ASP A 62 6.41 -0.95 21.03
C ASP A 62 6.83 -2.40 20.78
N THR A 63 8.14 -2.64 20.78
CA THR A 63 8.76 -3.95 20.58
C THR A 63 8.25 -5.01 21.57
N GLU A 64 8.14 -4.65 22.86
CA GLU A 64 7.72 -5.58 23.90
C GLU A 64 6.23 -5.92 23.81
N ALA A 65 5.39 -4.92 23.48
CA ALA A 65 3.96 -5.15 23.24
C ALA A 65 3.73 -6.11 22.07
N VAL A 66 4.44 -5.92 20.95
CA VAL A 66 4.36 -6.79 19.77
C VAL A 66 4.83 -8.21 20.10
N LYS A 67 5.99 -8.39 20.74
CA LYS A 67 6.49 -9.72 21.15
C LYS A 67 5.54 -10.45 22.10
N LYS A 68 5.03 -9.75 23.10
CA LYS A 68 4.08 -10.30 24.07
C LYS A 68 2.80 -10.79 23.37
N LEU A 69 2.30 -10.03 22.42
CA LEU A 69 1.11 -10.41 21.65
C LEU A 69 1.37 -11.64 20.79
N ILE A 70 2.51 -11.70 20.09
CA ILE A 70 2.87 -12.85 19.26
C ILE A 70 3.04 -14.10 20.12
N ALA A 71 3.67 -13.99 21.29
CA ALA A 71 3.80 -15.10 22.22
C ALA A 71 2.44 -15.57 22.77
N LEU A 72 1.46 -14.66 22.94
CA LEU A 72 0.10 -15.00 23.37
C LEU A 72 -0.69 -15.72 22.28
N GLU A 73 -0.68 -15.20 21.06
CA GLU A 73 -1.51 -15.69 19.96
C GLU A 73 -0.87 -16.85 19.19
N GLN A 74 0.46 -16.94 19.18
CA GLN A 74 1.22 -17.98 18.48
C GLN A 74 0.76 -18.13 17.00
N PRO A 75 0.87 -17.07 16.18
CA PRO A 75 0.44 -17.11 14.80
C PRO A 75 1.43 -17.93 13.95
N ASP A 76 0.95 -18.53 12.85
CA ASP A 76 1.79 -19.10 11.80
C ASP A 76 2.35 -18.02 10.88
N PHE A 77 1.56 -16.96 10.65
CA PHE A 77 1.92 -15.84 9.80
C PHE A 77 1.74 -14.51 10.53
N ILE A 78 2.73 -13.62 10.38
CA ILE A 78 2.64 -12.20 10.78
C ILE A 78 2.64 -11.39 9.50
N ILE A 79 1.57 -10.60 9.29
CA ILE A 79 1.32 -9.87 8.06
C ILE A 79 1.22 -8.37 8.38
N PRO A 80 2.30 -7.59 8.15
CA PRO A 80 2.27 -6.14 8.29
C PRO A 80 1.44 -5.47 7.21
N GLU A 81 0.50 -4.62 7.62
CA GLU A 81 -0.40 -3.85 6.74
C GLU A 81 -0.17 -2.34 6.81
N ILE A 82 0.71 -1.89 7.71
CA ILE A 82 1.07 -0.48 7.87
C ILE A 82 2.58 -0.33 8.12
N GLU A 83 3.10 0.90 8.00
CA GLU A 83 4.54 1.18 8.20
C GLU A 83 4.94 1.43 9.66
N ALA A 84 3.99 1.80 10.54
CA ALA A 84 4.29 2.14 11.94
C ALA A 84 4.32 0.88 12.82
N ILE A 85 5.38 0.08 12.69
CA ILE A 85 5.56 -1.21 13.39
C ILE A 85 6.99 -1.31 13.92
N ALA A 86 7.16 -2.02 15.04
CA ALA A 86 8.45 -2.37 15.61
C ALA A 86 9.18 -3.41 14.74
N THR A 87 9.85 -2.97 13.67
CA THR A 87 10.54 -3.85 12.70
C THR A 87 11.62 -4.70 13.35
N GLN A 88 12.28 -4.19 14.39
CA GLN A 88 13.28 -4.95 15.13
C GLN A 88 12.68 -6.20 15.79
N ALA A 89 11.45 -6.10 16.34
CA ALA A 89 10.75 -7.26 16.89
C ALA A 89 10.51 -8.32 15.80
N LEU A 90 10.13 -7.91 14.59
CA LEU A 90 9.89 -8.85 13.49
C LEU A 90 11.16 -9.57 13.03
N ILE A 91 12.32 -8.87 13.02
CA ILE A 91 13.62 -9.48 12.69
C ILE A 91 14.00 -10.56 13.71
N GLU A 92 13.81 -10.29 15.00
CA GLU A 92 14.14 -11.23 16.07
C GLU A 92 13.21 -12.46 16.03
N ILE A 93 11.91 -12.26 15.83
CA ILE A 93 10.91 -13.32 15.72
C ILE A 93 11.16 -14.21 14.49
N GLU A 94 11.47 -13.60 13.35
CA GLU A 94 11.81 -14.36 12.13
C GLU A 94 13.08 -15.17 12.32
N ALA A 95 14.09 -14.63 12.99
CA ALA A 95 15.33 -15.35 13.32
C ALA A 95 15.11 -16.53 14.29
N GLU A 96 14.12 -16.45 15.18
CA GLU A 96 13.72 -17.56 16.06
C GLU A 96 13.02 -18.69 15.30
N GLY A 97 12.48 -18.41 14.10
CA GLY A 97 11.80 -19.39 13.24
C GLY A 97 10.49 -19.92 13.80
N SER A 98 9.87 -19.21 14.74
CA SER A 98 8.60 -19.60 15.37
C SER A 98 7.38 -19.35 14.51
N CYS A 99 7.46 -18.38 13.59
CA CYS A 99 6.42 -18.01 12.63
C CYS A 99 7.02 -17.37 11.37
N THR A 100 6.21 -17.21 10.32
CA THR A 100 6.62 -16.58 9.07
C THR A 100 6.21 -15.12 9.06
N VAL A 101 7.17 -14.20 8.88
CA VAL A 101 6.90 -12.78 8.63
C VAL A 101 6.72 -12.58 7.12
N VAL A 102 5.68 -11.87 6.69
CA VAL A 102 5.29 -11.69 5.28
C VAL A 102 5.60 -10.28 4.80
N PRO A 103 6.29 -10.10 3.65
CA PRO A 103 6.95 -11.15 2.86
C PRO A 103 8.22 -11.70 3.54
N ASN A 104 8.90 -10.90 4.35
CA ASN A 104 9.95 -11.20 5.33
C ASN A 104 10.27 -9.91 6.13
N ALA A 105 10.94 -10.04 7.29
CA ALA A 105 11.24 -8.91 8.16
C ALA A 105 12.18 -7.87 7.50
N ARG A 106 13.14 -8.32 6.67
CA ARG A 106 14.04 -7.44 5.90
C ARG A 106 13.25 -6.56 4.92
N ALA A 107 12.28 -7.13 4.21
CA ALA A 107 11.42 -6.39 3.27
C ALA A 107 10.68 -5.25 3.98
N ILE A 108 10.07 -5.56 5.12
CA ILE A 108 9.34 -4.57 5.92
C ILE A 108 10.28 -3.45 6.37
N GLN A 109 11.45 -3.79 6.90
CA GLN A 109 12.43 -2.81 7.37
C GLN A 109 12.93 -1.90 6.23
N LEU A 110 13.26 -2.47 5.06
CA LEU A 110 13.77 -1.71 3.92
C LEU A 110 12.72 -0.76 3.34
N THR A 111 11.49 -1.23 3.17
CA THR A 111 10.43 -0.44 2.52
C THR A 111 9.84 0.63 3.41
N MET A 112 9.97 0.50 4.73
CA MET A 112 9.58 1.54 5.69
C MET A 112 10.54 2.71 5.71
N ASN A 113 11.78 2.52 5.28
CA ASN A 113 12.81 3.55 5.27
C ASN A 113 13.18 3.93 3.84
N ARG A 114 12.81 5.16 3.43
CA ARG A 114 13.14 5.68 2.09
C ARG A 114 14.63 5.66 1.78
N GLU A 115 15.49 5.82 2.79
CA GLU A 115 16.93 5.71 2.57
C GLU A 115 17.32 4.28 2.19
N GLY A 116 16.83 3.28 2.91
CA GLY A 116 17.13 1.88 2.62
C GLY A 116 16.69 1.45 1.23
N ILE A 117 15.41 1.71 0.90
CA ILE A 117 14.87 1.28 -0.40
C ILE A 117 15.43 2.09 -1.58
N ARG A 118 15.68 3.40 -1.41
CA ARG A 118 16.26 4.25 -2.45
C ARG A 118 17.71 3.86 -2.75
N THR A 119 18.53 3.65 -1.73
CA THR A 119 19.91 3.17 -1.86
C THR A 119 19.95 1.79 -2.53
N LEU A 120 19.08 0.86 -2.11
CA LEU A 120 18.97 -0.44 -2.75
C LEU A 120 18.66 -0.31 -4.25
N ALA A 121 17.62 0.45 -4.61
CA ALA A 121 17.19 0.59 -6.00
C ALA A 121 18.26 1.29 -6.86
N ALA A 122 18.71 2.48 -6.45
CA ALA A 122 19.57 3.32 -7.28
C ALA A 122 21.04 2.85 -7.27
N GLU A 123 21.59 2.49 -6.10
CA GLU A 123 23.03 2.26 -5.97
C GLU A 123 23.42 0.79 -6.14
N GLN A 124 22.62 -0.14 -5.60
CA GLN A 124 22.93 -1.57 -5.68
C GLN A 124 22.37 -2.22 -6.95
N LEU A 125 21.08 -1.98 -7.23
CA LEU A 125 20.40 -2.61 -8.38
C LEU A 125 20.52 -1.78 -9.67
N LYS A 126 21.02 -0.53 -9.59
CA LYS A 126 21.13 0.39 -10.74
C LYS A 126 19.81 0.57 -11.49
N ILE A 127 18.73 0.60 -10.74
CA ILE A 127 17.39 0.90 -11.25
C ILE A 127 17.26 2.41 -11.45
N PRO A 128 16.71 2.91 -12.59
CA PRO A 128 16.45 4.33 -12.78
C PRO A 128 15.53 4.88 -11.69
N THR A 129 15.95 5.97 -11.06
CA THR A 129 15.19 6.73 -10.03
C THR A 129 15.31 8.21 -10.31
N SER A 130 14.57 9.07 -9.58
CA SER A 130 14.91 10.49 -9.52
C SER A 130 16.32 10.68 -8.94
N ASP A 131 17.02 11.74 -9.35
CA ASP A 131 18.22 12.20 -8.64
C ASP A 131 17.83 12.59 -7.22
N TYR A 132 18.64 12.20 -6.24
CA TYR A 132 18.31 12.41 -4.83
C TYR A 132 19.54 12.66 -3.97
N ALA A 133 19.30 13.23 -2.79
CA ALA A 133 20.28 13.30 -1.71
C ALA A 133 19.59 13.19 -0.36
N PHE A 134 20.33 12.73 0.64
CA PHE A 134 19.89 12.74 2.04
C PHE A 134 20.55 13.92 2.76
N ALA A 135 19.81 14.54 3.69
CA ALA A 135 20.29 15.65 4.49
C ALA A 135 19.89 15.48 5.96
N GLN A 136 20.82 15.72 6.87
CA GLN A 136 20.61 15.70 8.33
C GLN A 136 20.53 17.13 8.91
N SER A 137 20.97 18.13 8.15
CA SER A 137 20.86 19.54 8.49
C SER A 137 20.28 20.36 7.34
N PHE A 138 19.81 21.58 7.65
CA PHE A 138 19.33 22.50 6.63
C PHE A 138 20.43 22.90 5.65
N GLU A 139 21.66 23.07 6.14
CA GLU A 139 22.84 23.42 5.35
C GLU A 139 23.18 22.30 4.36
N GLU A 140 23.11 21.04 4.78
CA GLU A 140 23.28 19.89 3.88
C GLU A 140 22.21 19.82 2.81
N LEU A 141 20.95 20.09 3.18
CA LEU A 141 19.83 20.14 2.22
C LEU A 141 20.06 21.23 1.18
N GLN A 142 20.43 22.44 1.62
CA GLN A 142 20.69 23.56 0.72
C GLN A 142 21.85 23.23 -0.22
N ALA A 143 22.96 22.71 0.30
CA ALA A 143 24.10 22.28 -0.49
C ALA A 143 23.75 21.22 -1.53
N ALA A 144 22.91 20.23 -1.17
CA ALA A 144 22.46 19.18 -2.11
C ALA A 144 21.61 19.75 -3.26
N VAL A 145 20.72 20.70 -2.98
CA VAL A 145 19.92 21.35 -4.00
C VAL A 145 20.79 22.18 -4.94
N GLU A 146 21.74 22.95 -4.40
CA GLU A 146 22.67 23.80 -5.17
C GLU A 146 23.69 22.97 -5.97
N ALA A 147 24.08 21.77 -5.48
CA ALA A 147 25.06 20.90 -6.13
C ALA A 147 24.52 20.12 -7.34
N GLY A 148 23.19 20.11 -7.58
CA GLY A 148 22.68 19.43 -8.77
C GLY A 148 21.21 18.98 -8.75
N ILE A 149 20.60 18.81 -7.57
CA ILE A 149 19.16 18.45 -7.51
C ILE A 149 18.32 19.54 -8.16
N GLY A 150 18.61 20.83 -7.88
CA GLY A 150 17.94 21.96 -8.49
C GLY A 150 16.48 22.13 -8.08
N TYR A 151 15.78 22.99 -8.83
CA TYR A 151 14.34 23.26 -8.64
C TYR A 151 13.59 22.97 -9.95
N PRO A 152 12.31 22.50 -9.88
CA PRO A 152 11.60 22.10 -8.66
C PRO A 152 12.09 20.76 -8.09
N CYS A 153 12.03 20.62 -6.77
CA CYS A 153 12.37 19.37 -6.07
C CYS A 153 11.33 19.03 -5.00
N PHE A 154 11.35 17.78 -4.53
CA PHE A 154 10.53 17.31 -3.42
C PHE A 154 11.38 17.09 -2.17
N ILE A 155 10.91 17.56 -1.03
CA ILE A 155 11.50 17.26 0.28
C ILE A 155 10.52 16.38 1.04
N LYS A 156 11.02 15.26 1.57
CA LYS A 156 10.22 14.25 2.26
C LYS A 156 10.94 13.76 3.52
N PRO A 157 10.22 13.45 4.60
CA PRO A 157 10.80 12.67 5.69
C PRO A 157 11.27 11.29 5.18
N THR A 158 12.32 10.72 5.76
CA THR A 158 12.77 9.36 5.41
C THR A 158 11.81 8.28 5.89
N MET A 159 11.00 8.56 6.92
CA MET A 159 9.97 7.65 7.42
C MET A 159 8.60 8.33 7.45
N SER A 160 7.87 8.23 6.36
CA SER A 160 6.48 8.72 6.25
C SER A 160 5.75 8.02 5.12
N SER A 161 4.41 8.03 5.16
CA SER A 161 3.53 7.50 4.12
C SER A 161 2.42 8.49 3.80
N SER A 162 1.71 8.26 2.69
CA SER A 162 0.56 9.07 2.26
C SER A 162 0.88 10.57 2.17
N GLY A 163 2.05 10.93 1.64
CA GLY A 163 2.45 12.32 1.40
C GLY A 163 2.68 13.19 2.65
N LYS A 164 2.58 12.64 3.87
CA LYS A 164 2.79 13.42 5.10
C LYS A 164 4.21 13.94 5.20
N GLY A 165 4.35 15.25 5.45
CA GLY A 165 5.65 15.91 5.52
C GLY A 165 6.30 16.17 4.17
N GLN A 166 5.66 15.81 3.05
CA GLN A 166 6.17 16.07 1.71
C GLN A 166 5.84 17.49 1.25
N SER A 167 6.81 18.15 0.66
CA SER A 167 6.65 19.47 0.02
C SER A 167 7.31 19.50 -1.34
N MET A 168 6.63 20.08 -2.33
CA MET A 168 7.25 20.48 -3.59
C MET A 168 7.81 21.89 -3.42
N VAL A 169 9.10 22.06 -3.66
CA VAL A 169 9.85 23.30 -3.53
C VAL A 169 10.23 23.80 -4.93
N LYS A 170 9.82 25.02 -5.26
CA LYS A 170 10.04 25.62 -6.59
C LYS A 170 11.16 26.66 -6.60
N SER A 171 11.59 27.13 -5.44
CA SER A 171 12.59 28.19 -5.27
C SER A 171 13.22 28.16 -3.89
N ALA A 172 14.37 28.81 -3.73
CA ALA A 172 15.17 28.76 -2.50
C ALA A 172 14.45 29.31 -1.26
N ASP A 173 13.56 30.29 -1.42
CA ASP A 173 12.78 30.89 -0.33
C ASP A 173 11.81 29.92 0.34
N GLN A 174 11.38 28.85 -0.35
CA GLN A 174 10.49 27.82 0.15
C GLN A 174 11.24 26.72 0.92
N LEU A 175 12.56 26.60 0.75
CA LEU A 175 13.35 25.46 1.22
C LEU A 175 13.28 25.29 2.74
N LYS A 176 13.40 26.39 3.48
CA LYS A 176 13.37 26.34 4.94
C LYS A 176 12.02 25.88 5.50
N GLN A 177 10.94 26.36 4.93
CA GLN A 177 9.59 25.94 5.35
C GLN A 177 9.37 24.44 5.06
N ALA A 178 9.82 23.95 3.89
CA ALA A 178 9.71 22.54 3.52
C ALA A 178 10.55 21.63 4.43
N TRP A 179 11.77 22.07 4.80
CA TRP A 179 12.60 21.38 5.77
C TRP A 179 11.90 21.23 7.12
N ASP A 180 11.42 22.35 7.67
CA ASP A 180 10.75 22.36 8.98
C ASP A 180 9.50 21.47 8.93
N TYR A 181 8.69 21.56 7.88
CA TYR A 181 7.51 20.70 7.72
C TYR A 181 7.88 19.21 7.64
N ALA A 182 8.92 18.85 6.88
CA ALA A 182 9.36 17.46 6.79
C ALA A 182 9.85 16.90 8.13
N LYS A 183 10.55 17.70 8.93
CA LYS A 183 11.04 17.29 10.26
C LYS A 183 9.92 17.06 11.27
N PHE A 184 8.90 17.92 11.29
CA PHE A 184 7.83 17.84 12.29
C PHE A 184 6.68 16.91 11.91
N SER A 185 6.57 16.48 10.66
CA SER A 185 5.43 15.71 10.15
C SER A 185 5.74 14.22 9.91
N GLY A 186 6.99 13.78 10.11
CA GLY A 186 7.38 12.36 10.02
C GLY A 186 6.67 11.51 11.09
N ARG A 187 6.40 10.24 10.78
CA ARG A 187 5.85 9.29 11.77
C ARG A 187 6.87 8.94 12.86
N VAL A 188 8.15 8.95 12.50
CA VAL A 188 9.29 8.80 13.41
C VAL A 188 10.30 9.87 13.01
N ASP A 189 10.74 10.67 13.99
CA ASP A 189 11.81 11.66 13.76
C ASP A 189 13.15 10.92 13.65
N THR A 190 13.63 10.76 12.43
CA THR A 190 14.97 10.19 12.14
C THR A 190 16.04 11.27 12.09
N GLY A 191 15.66 12.55 12.22
CA GLY A 191 16.56 13.68 12.01
C GLY A 191 17.01 13.88 10.56
N LYS A 192 16.52 13.05 9.61
CA LYS A 192 16.97 13.02 8.22
C LYS A 192 15.80 13.22 7.26
N VAL A 193 16.04 13.95 6.17
CA VAL A 193 15.13 14.09 5.04
C VAL A 193 15.77 13.57 3.77
N ILE A 194 14.95 13.24 2.76
CA ILE A 194 15.38 13.05 1.38
C ILE A 194 14.93 14.26 0.55
N VAL A 195 15.80 14.75 -0.31
CA VAL A 195 15.48 15.67 -1.41
C VAL A 195 15.58 14.93 -2.72
N GLU A 196 14.57 15.07 -3.57
CA GLU A 196 14.47 14.37 -4.87
C GLU A 196 14.17 15.39 -5.97
N ALA A 197 14.88 15.29 -7.09
CA ALA A 197 14.56 16.06 -8.29
C ALA A 197 13.16 15.70 -8.79
N LYS A 198 12.42 16.69 -9.30
CA LYS A 198 11.12 16.41 -9.92
C LYS A 198 11.32 15.70 -11.26
N ILE A 199 10.75 14.52 -11.41
CA ILE A 199 10.64 13.85 -12.71
C ILE A 199 9.45 14.45 -13.46
N GLU A 200 9.66 14.79 -14.72
CA GLU A 200 8.60 15.14 -15.66
C GLU A 200 8.10 13.84 -16.31
N PHE A 201 6.92 13.40 -15.95
CA PHE A 201 6.30 12.16 -16.42
C PHE A 201 4.94 12.41 -17.06
N ASP A 202 4.50 11.47 -17.89
CA ASP A 202 3.17 11.52 -18.52
C ASP A 202 2.10 11.00 -17.54
N PHE A 203 2.40 9.92 -16.81
CA PHE A 203 1.52 9.34 -15.79
C PHE A 203 2.30 8.45 -14.80
N GLU A 204 1.68 8.19 -13.65
CA GLU A 204 2.12 7.24 -12.65
C GLU A 204 1.35 5.93 -12.77
N ILE A 205 2.03 4.82 -12.49
CA ILE A 205 1.39 3.51 -12.37
C ILE A 205 1.75 2.83 -11.06
N THR A 206 0.87 1.95 -10.61
CA THR A 206 1.21 0.88 -9.69
C THR A 206 1.25 -0.44 -10.47
N LEU A 207 2.39 -1.12 -10.44
CA LEU A 207 2.52 -2.48 -10.97
C LEU A 207 2.46 -3.48 -9.82
N LEU A 208 1.29 -4.09 -9.62
CA LEU A 208 1.14 -5.16 -8.64
C LEU A 208 1.95 -6.36 -9.09
N THR A 209 2.90 -6.74 -8.25
CA THR A 209 3.87 -7.80 -8.49
C THR A 209 3.72 -8.87 -7.43
N VAL A 210 3.46 -10.10 -7.83
CA VAL A 210 3.18 -11.21 -6.92
C VAL A 210 4.32 -12.21 -6.97
N ARG A 211 4.91 -12.51 -5.82
CA ARG A 211 5.89 -13.60 -5.67
C ARG A 211 5.19 -14.76 -4.98
N ALA A 212 5.01 -15.84 -5.70
CA ALA A 212 4.27 -17.03 -5.25
C ALA A 212 5.04 -18.32 -5.57
N LEU A 213 4.62 -19.43 -4.99
CA LEU A 213 5.19 -20.73 -5.30
C LEU A 213 4.49 -21.34 -6.52
N THR A 214 5.29 -21.92 -7.41
CA THR A 214 4.81 -22.82 -8.45
C THR A 214 4.40 -24.18 -7.86
N GLU A 215 3.78 -25.03 -8.66
CA GLU A 215 3.47 -26.41 -8.27
C GLU A 215 4.71 -27.23 -7.86
N ASN A 216 5.87 -26.88 -8.38
CA ASN A 216 7.16 -27.52 -8.07
C ASN A 216 7.82 -26.97 -6.81
N GLY A 217 7.27 -25.89 -6.21
CA GLY A 217 7.83 -25.22 -5.04
C GLY A 217 8.87 -24.16 -5.35
N ASP A 218 9.11 -23.84 -6.62
CA ASP A 218 9.98 -22.73 -7.03
C ASP A 218 9.23 -21.39 -6.87
N VAL A 219 9.98 -20.29 -6.62
CA VAL A 219 9.39 -18.95 -6.57
C VAL A 219 9.24 -18.41 -7.99
N GLU A 220 8.01 -18.07 -8.34
CA GLU A 220 7.67 -17.36 -9.58
C GLU A 220 7.21 -15.94 -9.28
N THR A 221 7.51 -15.00 -10.19
CA THR A 221 7.03 -13.62 -10.13
C THR A 221 6.02 -13.37 -11.25
N CYS A 222 4.80 -13.06 -10.86
CA CYS A 222 3.70 -12.69 -11.75
C CYS A 222 3.40 -11.21 -11.65
N PHE A 223 2.93 -10.61 -12.74
CA PHE A 223 2.56 -9.19 -12.82
C PHE A 223 1.08 -9.06 -13.18
N CYS A 224 0.36 -8.19 -12.46
CA CYS A 224 -0.94 -7.73 -12.92
C CYS A 224 -0.76 -6.75 -14.10
N GLU A 225 -1.82 -6.52 -14.88
CA GLU A 225 -1.82 -5.40 -15.82
C GLU A 225 -1.61 -4.08 -15.07
N PRO A 226 -0.85 -3.12 -15.66
CA PRO A 226 -0.55 -1.85 -15.02
C PRO A 226 -1.81 -1.10 -14.57
N ILE A 227 -1.75 -0.54 -13.35
CA ILE A 227 -2.83 0.26 -12.78
C ILE A 227 -2.44 1.73 -12.89
N GLY A 228 -3.17 2.51 -13.67
CA GLY A 228 -3.09 3.96 -13.66
C GLY A 228 -3.82 4.53 -12.45
N HIS A 229 -3.31 5.62 -11.90
CA HIS A 229 -3.97 6.27 -10.77
C HIS A 229 -3.80 7.79 -10.80
N ARG A 230 -4.64 8.48 -10.06
CA ARG A 230 -4.59 9.91 -9.85
C ARG A 230 -4.55 10.21 -8.37
N GLN A 231 -3.63 11.09 -8.01
CA GLN A 231 -3.48 11.64 -6.67
C GLN A 231 -3.81 13.14 -6.66
N GLU A 232 -4.29 13.65 -5.53
CA GLU A 232 -4.43 15.07 -5.27
C GLU A 232 -3.71 15.40 -3.97
N SER A 233 -2.70 16.27 -4.04
CA SER A 233 -1.87 16.63 -2.88
C SER A 233 -1.24 15.43 -2.16
N GLY A 234 -0.90 14.37 -2.93
CA GLY A 234 -0.33 13.12 -2.40
C GLY A 234 -1.35 12.12 -1.86
N ASP A 235 -2.65 12.44 -1.93
CA ASP A 235 -3.73 11.54 -1.53
C ASP A 235 -4.33 10.84 -2.75
N TYR A 236 -4.45 9.50 -2.70
CA TYR A 236 -5.12 8.69 -3.70
C TYR A 236 -6.58 9.11 -3.90
N ARG A 237 -7.02 9.27 -5.16
CA ARG A 237 -8.39 9.67 -5.53
C ARG A 237 -9.10 8.65 -6.41
N GLU A 238 -8.42 8.13 -7.41
CA GLU A 238 -8.96 7.11 -8.31
C GLU A 238 -7.85 6.24 -8.90
N SER A 239 -8.21 5.04 -9.29
CA SER A 239 -7.35 4.15 -10.09
C SER A 239 -8.17 3.44 -11.17
N TRP A 240 -7.50 2.96 -12.19
CA TRP A 240 -8.10 2.23 -13.30
C TRP A 240 -7.15 1.17 -13.84
N GLN A 241 -7.72 0.13 -14.42
CA GLN A 241 -6.98 -0.98 -14.99
C GLN A 241 -7.68 -1.50 -16.25
N PRO A 242 -6.94 -1.73 -17.37
CA PRO A 242 -5.50 -1.53 -17.49
C PRO A 242 -5.13 -0.07 -17.80
N GLN A 243 -3.93 0.36 -17.41
CA GLN A 243 -3.31 1.58 -17.92
C GLN A 243 -2.65 1.27 -19.26
N ALA A 244 -3.04 1.99 -20.30
CA ALA A 244 -2.42 1.86 -21.60
C ALA A 244 -0.96 2.34 -21.57
N MET A 245 -0.05 1.50 -22.04
CA MET A 245 1.39 1.76 -22.12
C MET A 245 1.95 1.13 -23.40
N SER A 246 3.11 1.60 -23.84
CA SER A 246 3.84 0.93 -24.90
C SER A 246 4.36 -0.45 -24.43
N PRO A 247 4.54 -1.43 -25.34
CA PRO A 247 5.12 -2.72 -24.96
C PRO A 247 6.54 -2.60 -24.36
N SER A 248 7.32 -1.58 -24.81
CA SER A 248 8.64 -1.27 -24.28
C SER A 248 8.57 -0.80 -22.83
N ALA A 249 7.68 0.15 -22.53
CA ALA A 249 7.48 0.65 -21.17
C ALA A 249 6.95 -0.44 -20.22
N ILE A 250 6.03 -1.30 -20.66
CA ILE A 250 5.55 -2.45 -19.87
C ILE A 250 6.70 -3.37 -19.51
N LYS A 251 7.53 -3.74 -20.50
CA LYS A 251 8.69 -4.60 -20.27
C LYS A 251 9.67 -3.98 -19.28
N SER A 252 10.01 -2.70 -19.45
CA SER A 252 10.90 -1.97 -18.54
C SER A 252 10.32 -1.91 -17.11
N ALA A 253 9.02 -1.66 -16.97
CA ALA A 253 8.33 -1.65 -15.69
C ALA A 253 8.40 -3.03 -14.98
N GLN A 254 8.15 -4.12 -15.73
CA GLN A 254 8.25 -5.48 -15.21
C GLN A 254 9.68 -5.85 -14.81
N GLU A 255 10.69 -5.46 -15.61
CA GLU A 255 12.11 -5.68 -15.27
C GLU A 255 12.51 -4.96 -13.98
N ILE A 256 12.08 -3.71 -13.80
CA ILE A 256 12.31 -2.94 -12.57
C ILE A 256 11.63 -3.62 -11.38
N ALA A 257 10.35 -3.94 -11.52
CA ALA A 257 9.57 -4.59 -10.46
C ALA A 257 10.14 -5.98 -10.09
N PHE A 258 10.58 -6.76 -11.08
CA PHE A 258 11.23 -8.04 -10.84
C PHE A 258 12.53 -7.87 -10.04
N LYS A 259 13.43 -6.96 -10.48
CA LYS A 259 14.71 -6.75 -9.81
C LYS A 259 14.52 -6.35 -8.34
N ILE A 260 13.64 -5.38 -8.07
CA ILE A 260 13.44 -4.87 -6.71
C ILE A 260 12.79 -5.93 -5.81
N THR A 261 11.71 -6.58 -6.26
CA THR A 261 11.00 -7.57 -5.45
C THR A 261 11.79 -8.86 -5.26
N ASN A 262 12.59 -9.27 -6.25
CA ASN A 262 13.48 -10.42 -6.12
C ASN A 262 14.59 -10.17 -5.08
N GLU A 263 15.18 -8.98 -5.07
CA GLU A 263 16.21 -8.61 -4.09
C GLU A 263 15.66 -8.50 -2.67
N ILE A 264 14.45 -7.93 -2.51
CA ILE A 264 13.80 -7.85 -1.19
C ILE A 264 13.41 -9.24 -0.69
N GLY A 265 13.01 -10.13 -1.60
CA GLY A 265 12.67 -11.52 -1.31
C GLY A 265 11.30 -11.71 -0.66
N GLY A 266 11.06 -12.94 -0.17
CA GLY A 266 9.81 -13.35 0.43
C GLY A 266 8.70 -13.69 -0.56
N LEU A 267 7.55 -14.14 -0.04
CA LEU A 267 6.33 -14.43 -0.79
C LEU A 267 5.25 -13.41 -0.43
N GLY A 268 4.43 -13.05 -1.40
CA GLY A 268 3.36 -12.08 -1.21
C GLY A 268 3.18 -11.16 -2.41
N LEU A 269 2.34 -10.16 -2.23
CA LEU A 269 2.08 -9.12 -3.22
C LEU A 269 2.87 -7.86 -2.87
N PHE A 270 3.38 -7.21 -3.90
CA PHE A 270 4.11 -5.94 -3.81
C PHE A 270 3.44 -4.91 -4.73
N GLY A 271 3.17 -3.73 -4.23
CA GLY A 271 2.77 -2.56 -5.02
C GLY A 271 4.02 -1.78 -5.44
N VAL A 272 4.43 -1.87 -6.69
CA VAL A 272 5.59 -1.13 -7.22
C VAL A 272 5.10 0.12 -7.95
N GLU A 273 5.45 1.30 -7.44
CA GLU A 273 5.08 2.58 -8.02
C GLU A 273 6.16 3.08 -8.98
N LEU A 274 5.75 3.47 -10.18
CA LEU A 274 6.63 3.85 -11.28
C LEU A 274 6.13 5.11 -11.99
N PHE A 275 7.05 5.99 -12.36
CA PHE A 275 6.80 7.12 -13.27
C PHE A 275 7.08 6.71 -14.70
N ILE A 276 6.21 7.12 -15.63
CA ILE A 276 6.28 6.75 -17.04
C ILE A 276 6.31 8.01 -17.92
N LYS A 277 7.27 8.07 -18.84
CA LYS A 277 7.33 9.10 -19.90
C LYS A 277 7.71 8.44 -21.21
N GLY A 278 6.76 8.31 -22.12
CA GLY A 278 6.97 7.52 -23.32
C GLY A 278 7.40 6.09 -23.00
N ASP A 279 8.61 5.72 -23.36
CA ASP A 279 9.23 4.41 -23.06
C ASP A 279 10.11 4.41 -21.80
N ASP A 280 10.40 5.59 -21.25
CA ASP A 280 11.23 5.71 -20.07
C ASP A 280 10.43 5.41 -18.79
N VAL A 281 11.04 4.66 -17.86
CA VAL A 281 10.43 4.21 -16.61
C VAL A 281 11.38 4.46 -15.45
N TRP A 282 10.88 5.13 -14.41
CA TRP A 282 11.60 5.35 -13.14
C TRP A 282 10.89 4.74 -11.95
N PHE A 283 11.67 4.12 -11.09
CA PHE A 283 11.19 3.61 -9.81
C PHE A 283 10.91 4.77 -8.84
N SER A 284 9.73 4.73 -8.24
CA SER A 284 9.31 5.66 -7.19
C SER A 284 9.38 5.02 -5.81
N GLU A 285 8.55 4.02 -5.56
CA GLU A 285 8.40 3.38 -4.26
C GLU A 285 7.97 1.91 -4.43
N VAL A 286 8.13 1.10 -3.37
CA VAL A 286 7.55 -0.24 -3.28
C VAL A 286 6.94 -0.48 -1.92
N SER A 287 5.72 -1.01 -1.91
CA SER A 287 5.00 -1.46 -0.72
C SER A 287 4.95 -3.00 -0.72
N PRO A 288 5.40 -3.69 0.35
CA PRO A 288 5.45 -5.15 0.40
C PRO A 288 4.11 -5.73 0.90
N ARG A 289 2.99 -5.21 0.41
CA ARG A 289 1.62 -5.52 0.81
C ARG A 289 0.62 -5.02 -0.24
N PRO A 290 -0.69 -5.34 -0.10
CA PRO A 290 -1.76 -4.73 -0.90
C PRO A 290 -1.68 -3.19 -0.91
N HIS A 291 -2.06 -2.59 -2.03
CA HIS A 291 -1.90 -1.16 -2.28
C HIS A 291 -3.26 -0.49 -2.56
N ASP A 292 -3.46 0.73 -2.06
CA ASP A 292 -4.72 1.48 -2.23
C ASP A 292 -5.21 1.52 -3.68
N THR A 293 -4.30 1.70 -4.64
CA THR A 293 -4.62 1.72 -6.07
C THR A 293 -5.07 0.36 -6.58
N GLY A 294 -4.62 -0.71 -5.93
CA GLY A 294 -4.95 -2.09 -6.27
C GLY A 294 -6.39 -2.50 -5.96
N MET A 295 -7.15 -1.69 -5.19
CA MET A 295 -8.57 -1.97 -4.94
C MET A 295 -9.39 -2.10 -6.23
N VAL A 296 -8.95 -1.49 -7.34
CA VAL A 296 -9.60 -1.67 -8.65
C VAL A 296 -9.63 -3.14 -9.08
N THR A 297 -8.66 -3.95 -8.66
CA THR A 297 -8.60 -5.39 -8.98
C THR A 297 -9.80 -6.17 -8.47
N MET A 298 -10.52 -5.66 -7.46
CA MET A 298 -11.76 -6.29 -6.96
C MET A 298 -12.86 -6.44 -8.02
N VAL A 299 -12.81 -5.64 -9.10
CA VAL A 299 -13.78 -5.73 -10.20
C VAL A 299 -13.14 -6.06 -11.55
N THR A 300 -11.83 -5.98 -11.68
CA THR A 300 -11.11 -6.20 -12.93
C THR A 300 -10.49 -7.58 -13.07
N GLN A 301 -10.24 -8.28 -11.95
CA GLN A 301 -9.58 -9.58 -11.91
C GLN A 301 -10.43 -10.63 -11.18
N GLN A 302 -10.24 -11.90 -11.52
CA GLN A 302 -10.85 -13.01 -10.77
C GLN A 302 -10.19 -13.15 -9.40
N GLN A 303 -8.85 -13.06 -9.34
CA GLN A 303 -8.07 -12.99 -8.12
C GLN A 303 -7.63 -11.54 -7.94
N ASN A 304 -8.33 -10.80 -7.08
CA ASN A 304 -7.95 -9.43 -6.75
C ASN A 304 -6.66 -9.40 -5.91
N GLU A 305 -6.11 -8.23 -5.66
CA GLU A 305 -4.85 -8.08 -4.94
C GLU A 305 -4.82 -8.78 -3.56
N PHE A 306 -5.94 -8.80 -2.84
CA PHE A 306 -6.06 -9.46 -1.54
C PHE A 306 -6.06 -10.98 -1.66
N GLU A 307 -6.75 -11.50 -2.67
CA GLU A 307 -6.76 -12.92 -3.00
C GLU A 307 -5.38 -13.38 -3.47
N LEU A 308 -4.71 -12.60 -4.32
CA LEU A 308 -3.35 -12.87 -4.78
C LEU A 308 -2.37 -12.90 -3.60
N HIS A 309 -2.48 -11.91 -2.68
CA HIS A 309 -1.64 -11.85 -1.50
C HIS A 309 -1.88 -13.03 -0.56
N ALA A 310 -3.15 -13.34 -0.27
CA ALA A 310 -3.52 -14.49 0.57
C ALA A 310 -3.00 -15.82 -0.01
N ARG A 311 -3.15 -16.03 -1.33
CA ARG A 311 -2.65 -17.24 -2.00
C ARG A 311 -1.13 -17.32 -1.94
N ALA A 312 -0.43 -16.24 -2.23
CA ALA A 312 1.03 -16.21 -2.17
C ALA A 312 1.55 -16.54 -0.76
N ILE A 313 0.96 -15.96 0.28
CA ILE A 313 1.28 -16.25 1.70
C ILE A 313 1.07 -17.74 2.00
N LEU A 314 -0.02 -18.29 1.52
CA LEU A 314 -0.41 -19.68 1.80
C LEU A 314 0.30 -20.69 0.88
N GLY A 315 1.19 -20.24 -0.02
CA GLY A 315 1.87 -21.12 -0.99
C GLY A 315 0.92 -21.74 -2.01
N LEU A 316 -0.17 -21.06 -2.36
CA LEU A 316 -1.16 -21.49 -3.34
C LEU A 316 -0.87 -20.86 -4.72
N PRO A 317 -1.28 -21.50 -5.82
CA PRO A 317 -1.12 -20.94 -7.17
C PRO A 317 -1.87 -19.62 -7.33
N VAL A 318 -1.29 -18.70 -8.11
CA VAL A 318 -1.84 -17.38 -8.41
C VAL A 318 -2.15 -17.21 -9.89
N ASP A 319 -3.17 -16.43 -10.20
CA ASP A 319 -3.53 -16.00 -11.56
C ASP A 319 -3.81 -14.49 -11.52
N ALA A 320 -2.89 -13.70 -12.06
CA ALA A 320 -2.94 -12.23 -12.08
C ALA A 320 -3.64 -11.68 -13.34
N SER A 321 -4.37 -12.53 -14.09
CA SER A 321 -4.97 -12.14 -15.36
C SER A 321 -6.09 -11.13 -15.21
N LEU A 322 -6.08 -10.14 -16.10
CA LEU A 322 -7.17 -9.17 -16.25
C LEU A 322 -8.38 -9.82 -16.90
N GLN A 323 -9.57 -9.58 -16.37
CA GLN A 323 -10.83 -10.05 -16.93
C GLN A 323 -11.56 -8.97 -17.73
N ARG A 324 -11.52 -7.73 -17.25
CA ARG A 324 -12.23 -6.60 -17.84
C ARG A 324 -11.66 -5.26 -17.41
N ALA A 325 -11.91 -4.22 -18.17
CA ALA A 325 -11.56 -2.87 -17.77
C ALA A 325 -12.44 -2.38 -16.61
N GLY A 326 -11.84 -1.66 -15.66
CA GLY A 326 -12.54 -1.13 -14.51
C GLY A 326 -11.83 0.05 -13.86
N ALA A 327 -12.51 0.66 -12.89
CA ALA A 327 -12.00 1.77 -12.13
C ALA A 327 -12.49 1.76 -10.68
N SER A 328 -11.73 2.42 -9.82
CA SER A 328 -12.03 2.69 -8.42
C SER A 328 -12.00 4.19 -8.17
N ALA A 329 -12.98 4.72 -7.43
CA ALA A 329 -13.02 6.12 -7.01
C ALA A 329 -13.31 6.23 -5.51
N VAL A 330 -12.57 7.10 -4.83
CA VAL A 330 -12.63 7.25 -3.36
C VAL A 330 -13.90 7.97 -2.92
N ILE A 331 -14.52 7.48 -1.84
CA ILE A 331 -15.55 8.16 -1.07
C ILE A 331 -14.86 8.82 0.13
N LEU A 332 -14.86 10.16 0.14
CA LEU A 332 -14.22 10.96 1.20
C LEU A 332 -15.17 11.26 2.36
N GLY A 333 -14.61 11.48 3.54
CA GLY A 333 -15.37 11.85 4.74
C GLY A 333 -16.15 13.14 4.61
N GLY A 334 -15.51 14.19 4.06
CA GLY A 334 -16.14 15.46 3.79
C GLY A 334 -16.52 16.31 5.02
N LEU A 335 -16.39 15.74 6.23
CA LEU A 335 -16.70 16.38 7.51
C LEU A 335 -15.92 15.70 8.64
N ASP A 336 -15.81 16.37 9.79
CA ASP A 336 -15.22 15.85 11.01
C ASP A 336 -16.33 15.31 11.92
N ALA A 337 -16.35 13.98 12.17
CA ALA A 337 -17.33 13.33 13.03
C ALA A 337 -16.85 11.98 13.56
N GLN A 338 -17.34 11.63 14.75
CA GLN A 338 -17.26 10.27 15.32
C GLN A 338 -18.56 9.54 15.01
N GLY A 339 -18.44 8.32 14.46
CA GLY A 339 -19.58 7.57 13.94
C GLY A 339 -20.34 8.33 12.85
N VAL A 340 -20.49 7.73 11.71
CA VAL A 340 -21.13 8.39 10.55
C VAL A 340 -22.23 7.51 9.96
N VAL A 341 -23.14 8.15 9.25
CA VAL A 341 -24.18 7.51 8.44
C VAL A 341 -23.86 7.73 6.97
N TYR A 342 -24.05 6.71 6.16
CA TYR A 342 -23.87 6.76 4.72
C TYR A 342 -25.25 6.79 4.05
N GLU A 343 -25.52 7.82 3.25
CA GLU A 343 -26.76 7.96 2.47
C GLU A 343 -26.49 7.84 0.97
N GLY A 344 -27.49 7.49 0.19
CA GLY A 344 -27.41 7.43 -1.28
C GLY A 344 -26.82 6.14 -1.85
N LEU A 345 -26.62 5.10 -1.06
CA LEU A 345 -26.12 3.79 -1.52
C LEU A 345 -27.02 3.17 -2.60
N ASP A 346 -28.34 3.33 -2.47
CA ASP A 346 -29.33 2.88 -3.43
C ASP A 346 -29.11 3.53 -4.80
N LYS A 347 -28.83 4.83 -4.83
CA LYS A 347 -28.53 5.60 -6.06
C LYS A 347 -27.15 5.24 -6.62
N ALA A 348 -26.16 5.10 -5.75
CA ALA A 348 -24.82 4.72 -6.16
C ALA A 348 -24.79 3.34 -6.83
N LEU A 349 -25.50 2.35 -6.23
CA LEU A 349 -25.61 1.00 -6.75
C LEU A 349 -26.56 0.88 -7.97
N ALA A 350 -27.35 1.91 -8.27
CA ALA A 350 -28.10 2.00 -9.52
C ALA A 350 -27.24 2.44 -10.72
N VAL A 351 -26.01 2.90 -10.51
CA VAL A 351 -25.05 3.12 -11.59
C VAL A 351 -24.64 1.76 -12.17
N PRO A 352 -24.72 1.53 -13.49
CA PRO A 352 -24.44 0.23 -14.07
C PRO A 352 -23.06 -0.32 -13.67
N THR A 353 -23.01 -1.61 -13.32
CA THR A 353 -21.79 -2.34 -12.93
C THR A 353 -21.05 -1.80 -11.70
N SER A 354 -21.67 -0.88 -10.93
CA SER A 354 -21.03 -0.34 -9.75
C SER A 354 -21.10 -1.28 -8.55
N GLU A 355 -20.06 -1.25 -7.75
CA GLU A 355 -19.95 -1.86 -6.42
C GLU A 355 -19.45 -0.82 -5.43
N ILE A 356 -19.84 -0.96 -4.16
CA ILE A 356 -19.40 -0.06 -3.09
C ILE A 356 -18.69 -0.87 -2.00
N ARG A 357 -17.58 -0.36 -1.52
CA ARG A 357 -16.90 -0.86 -0.31
C ARG A 357 -16.85 0.27 0.71
N LEU A 358 -17.65 0.18 1.76
CA LEU A 358 -17.57 1.07 2.92
C LEU A 358 -16.53 0.52 3.89
N PHE A 359 -15.58 1.35 4.26
CA PHE A 359 -14.49 0.93 5.15
C PHE A 359 -14.95 0.79 6.60
N ALA A 360 -16.03 1.49 6.97
CA ALA A 360 -16.60 1.49 8.33
C ALA A 360 -15.58 1.97 9.39
N LYS A 361 -14.77 2.96 9.05
CA LYS A 361 -13.86 3.63 10.01
C LYS A 361 -14.69 4.35 11.06
N PRO A 362 -14.31 4.30 12.37
CA PRO A 362 -15.11 4.88 13.45
C PRO A 362 -15.16 6.40 13.42
N GLU A 363 -14.22 7.05 12.75
CA GLU A 363 -14.07 8.48 12.66
C GLU A 363 -13.98 8.92 11.20
N ALA A 364 -14.59 10.03 10.83
CA ALA A 364 -14.43 10.72 9.58
C ALA A 364 -13.72 12.06 9.78
N PHE A 365 -12.93 12.48 8.81
CA PHE A 365 -12.45 13.86 8.62
C PHE A 365 -12.47 14.20 7.13
N ILE A 366 -12.36 15.49 6.82
CA ILE A 366 -12.61 16.00 5.45
C ILE A 366 -11.93 15.18 4.36
N THR A 367 -10.65 14.83 4.51
CA THR A 367 -9.86 14.11 3.50
C THR A 367 -9.78 12.60 3.73
N ARG A 368 -10.37 12.08 4.82
CA ARG A 368 -10.29 10.65 5.14
C ARG A 368 -11.06 9.82 4.14
N ARG A 369 -10.40 8.80 3.60
CA ARG A 369 -11.06 7.81 2.75
C ARG A 369 -11.96 6.93 3.60
N MET A 370 -13.25 6.95 3.32
CA MET A 370 -14.30 6.24 4.06
C MET A 370 -14.88 5.07 3.27
N GLY A 371 -14.55 4.97 2.00
CA GLY A 371 -14.96 3.91 1.11
C GLY A 371 -14.41 4.10 -0.29
N VAL A 372 -14.72 3.15 -1.17
CA VAL A 372 -14.50 3.23 -2.61
C VAL A 372 -15.74 2.77 -3.36
N ALA A 373 -16.00 3.41 -4.48
CA ALA A 373 -16.90 2.93 -5.51
C ALA A 373 -16.07 2.31 -6.64
N LEU A 374 -16.45 1.14 -7.07
CA LEU A 374 -15.82 0.37 -8.12
C LEU A 374 -16.80 0.27 -9.29
N ALA A 375 -16.32 0.27 -10.53
CA ALA A 375 -17.18 0.01 -11.69
C ALA A 375 -16.37 -0.61 -12.83
N THR A 376 -17.07 -1.34 -13.69
CA THR A 376 -16.52 -1.87 -14.94
C THR A 376 -17.26 -1.30 -16.15
N ALA A 377 -16.61 -1.30 -17.31
CA ALA A 377 -17.20 -0.92 -18.59
C ALA A 377 -16.40 -1.55 -19.74
N GLU A 378 -16.82 -1.29 -20.98
CA GLU A 378 -16.05 -1.71 -22.17
C GLU A 378 -14.75 -0.91 -22.31
N THR A 379 -14.75 0.35 -21.86
CA THR A 379 -13.56 1.21 -21.85
C THR A 379 -13.22 1.68 -20.45
N VAL A 380 -11.94 1.94 -20.22
CA VAL A 380 -11.43 2.51 -18.95
C VAL A 380 -12.06 3.86 -18.66
N GLU A 381 -12.22 4.72 -19.68
CA GLU A 381 -12.82 6.05 -19.52
C GLU A 381 -14.27 5.95 -18.99
N GLU A 382 -15.07 5.07 -19.55
CA GLU A 382 -16.44 4.87 -19.09
C GLU A 382 -16.47 4.26 -17.68
N ALA A 383 -15.58 3.31 -17.36
CA ALA A 383 -15.48 2.74 -16.03
C ALA A 383 -15.13 3.81 -14.98
N ARG A 384 -14.18 4.71 -15.29
CA ARG A 384 -13.83 5.86 -14.44
C ARG A 384 -15.02 6.78 -14.21
N ASN A 385 -15.75 7.12 -15.27
CA ASN A 385 -16.95 7.96 -15.17
C ASN A 385 -18.02 7.32 -14.28
N ARG A 386 -18.24 5.99 -14.40
CA ARG A 386 -19.19 5.24 -13.57
C ARG A 386 -18.74 5.20 -12.10
N ALA A 387 -17.49 4.85 -11.83
CA ALA A 387 -16.95 4.80 -10.47
C ALA A 387 -17.03 6.17 -9.79
N ALA A 388 -16.60 7.24 -10.46
CA ALA A 388 -16.68 8.60 -9.95
C ALA A 388 -18.13 9.03 -9.68
N LYS A 389 -19.07 8.72 -10.60
CA LYS A 389 -20.49 9.00 -10.40
C LYS A 389 -21.04 8.26 -9.18
N ALA A 390 -20.74 6.97 -9.04
CA ALA A 390 -21.19 6.18 -7.90
C ALA A 390 -20.61 6.71 -6.58
N ALA A 391 -19.32 7.04 -6.54
CA ALA A 391 -18.67 7.61 -5.35
C ALA A 391 -19.32 8.93 -4.91
N ASN A 392 -19.63 9.83 -5.87
CA ASN A 392 -20.24 11.13 -5.59
C ASN A 392 -21.71 11.04 -5.12
N LEU A 393 -22.37 9.93 -5.33
CA LEU A 393 -23.74 9.70 -4.85
C LEU A 393 -23.80 9.24 -3.40
N VAL A 394 -22.68 8.79 -2.84
CA VAL A 394 -22.58 8.43 -1.42
C VAL A 394 -22.27 9.66 -0.60
N VAL A 395 -23.17 10.04 0.28
CA VAL A 395 -23.04 11.19 1.17
C VAL A 395 -22.81 10.72 2.60
N ILE A 396 -21.79 11.27 3.26
CA ILE A 396 -21.47 10.97 4.66
C ILE A 396 -22.06 12.07 5.54
N LYS A 397 -22.76 11.66 6.59
CA LYS A 397 -23.39 12.57 7.58
C LYS A 397 -23.03 12.17 8.99
N PRO A 398 -23.04 13.11 9.95
CA PRO A 398 -22.94 12.77 11.37
C PRO A 398 -24.06 11.80 11.74
N ALA A 399 -23.77 10.86 12.67
CA ALA A 399 -24.83 10.14 13.35
C ALA A 399 -25.65 11.13 14.18
N GLN A 400 -26.98 11.03 14.13
CA GLN A 400 -27.89 11.88 14.91
C GLN A 400 -27.82 11.55 16.40
#